data_f3cf7f0d4f0222453f61f0d9b18db2bf
#
_entry.id   f3cf7f0d4f0222453f61f0d9b18db2bf
#
_cell.length_a   1.000
_cell.length_b   1.000
_cell.length_c   1.000
_cell.angle_alpha   90.00
_cell.angle_beta   90.00
_cell.angle_gamma   90.00
#
_symmetry.space_group_name_H-M   'P 1'
#
loop_
_entity.id
_entity.type
_entity.pdbx_description
1 polymer ?
#
loop_
_entity_poly.entity_id
_entity_poly.type
_entity_poly.pdbx_seq_one_letter_code
_entity_poly.pdbx_strand_id
1 'polypeptide(L)'
;MSLVTLQVGLFFTVIVNAKFQEDSKHWRGLAEVELEEALSYKWNTNRAKNVIVFVGDGMSPDTITASRIYRAGETSRLAWENFPHIGILKTYNVNKQVPDSASTATALFGGVKTNFEVVGVNANVPLGDCNASLNTDYHVDSIISWAQAVGKDTGFVTTTRVTHATPAPLYAHSADRRWECETKMPLGAKGCKDIARQLVEDLPGKNIKVIMGGGRQMMKSNATGTQFDPIDTWAGQRKDGRDLIEEWKKDKISRKLSFDIVQNNEELLRVDAKKVDYLLGIFANGHINMDWNRERGPKGQPSLEEMTVSALKILQKSKRGYLLVVEGGLIDFAHHRGHAAQALLETVRFSDAINATMKMINTDETLVIVTSDHTHSMSFNGYSDRGSNILGIAQKSKLDGIPYTTLTYSTGGPNNQAYTLMNNSSVRIDPSKENTTSFTYSQQATIISDEAYHGGGDVTVYAIGPFAHLFHSVHEQSYVARVIAYAAKMKPKAYGNSSGRGEYSTSIVFSLYFCTFLLTSLCQ
;
A
#
# COMPACT_ATOMS: atom_id res chain seq x y z
N MET A 1 76.55 21.73 3.26
CA MET A 1 75.58 20.70 3.81
C MET A 1 74.78 21.43 4.85
N SER A 2 73.53 21.76 4.50
CA SER A 2 72.60 22.49 5.39
C SER A 2 71.47 21.53 5.73
N LEU A 3 71.32 21.22 7.01
CA LEU A 3 70.22 20.43 7.53
C LEU A 3 68.97 21.31 7.55
N VAL A 4 67.90 20.88 6.81
CA VAL A 4 66.56 21.44 6.93
C VAL A 4 65.78 20.54 7.89
N THR A 5 65.51 21.08 9.08
CA THR A 5 64.65 20.42 10.09
C THR A 5 63.17 20.64 9.72
N LEU A 6 62.48 19.58 9.39
CA LEU A 6 61.04 19.59 9.12
C LEU A 6 60.30 19.50 10.47
N GLN A 7 59.70 20.61 10.91
CA GLN A 7 58.74 20.60 12.03
C GLN A 7 57.37 20.09 11.54
N VAL A 8 56.98 18.89 11.96
CA VAL A 8 55.63 18.37 11.78
C VAL A 8 54.78 18.93 12.93
N GLY A 9 53.97 19.92 12.64
CA GLY A 9 52.98 20.45 13.58
C GLY A 9 51.80 19.47 13.68
N LEU A 10 51.62 18.80 14.81
CA LEU A 10 50.42 18.08 15.16
C LEU A 10 49.28 19.08 15.40
N PHE A 11 48.37 19.22 14.45
CA PHE A 11 47.08 19.84 14.69
C PHE A 11 46.18 18.86 15.43
N PHE A 12 46.06 19.00 16.75
CA PHE A 12 44.97 18.40 17.51
C PHE A 12 43.69 19.15 17.15
N THR A 13 42.88 18.55 16.29
CA THR A 13 41.49 18.98 16.09
C THR A 13 40.71 18.58 17.35
N VAL A 14 40.52 19.52 18.27
CA VAL A 14 39.56 19.35 19.37
C VAL A 14 38.17 19.33 18.74
N ILE A 15 37.62 18.14 18.51
CA ILE A 15 36.20 17.98 18.23
C ILE A 15 35.48 18.30 19.53
N VAL A 16 35.09 19.57 19.70
CA VAL A 16 34.13 19.96 20.72
C VAL A 16 32.81 19.30 20.31
N ASN A 17 32.47 18.18 20.93
CA ASN A 17 31.11 17.65 20.94
C ASN A 17 30.23 18.67 21.69
N ALA A 18 29.87 19.76 21.01
CA ALA A 18 28.77 20.59 21.48
C ALA A 18 27.54 19.66 21.47
N LYS A 19 27.09 19.21 22.64
CA LYS A 19 25.75 18.62 22.77
C LYS A 19 24.81 19.62 22.13
N PHE A 20 24.26 19.28 20.97
CA PHE A 20 23.23 20.10 20.33
C PHE A 20 22.08 20.22 21.32
N GLN A 21 21.90 21.39 21.92
CA GLN A 21 20.90 21.59 22.94
C GLN A 21 19.61 22.01 22.27
N GLU A 22 18.64 21.09 22.22
CA GLU A 22 17.29 21.36 21.73
C GLU A 22 16.50 22.19 22.77
N ASP A 23 16.95 23.44 22.94
CA ASP A 23 16.32 24.41 23.83
C ASP A 23 15.10 25.10 23.19
N SER A 24 14.52 26.04 23.90
CA SER A 24 13.36 26.80 23.40
C SER A 24 13.65 27.62 22.15
N LYS A 25 14.91 28.03 21.91
CA LYS A 25 15.32 28.77 20.71
C LYS A 25 15.34 27.83 19.50
N HIS A 26 15.85 26.62 19.68
CA HIS A 26 15.85 25.58 18.62
C HIS A 26 14.42 25.26 18.17
N TRP A 27 13.52 24.95 19.13
CA TRP A 27 12.14 24.55 18.78
C TRP A 27 11.32 25.70 18.17
N ARG A 28 11.52 26.96 18.65
CA ARG A 28 10.87 28.12 18.04
C ARG A 28 11.41 28.38 16.63
N GLY A 29 12.73 28.24 16.41
CA GLY A 29 13.31 28.41 15.09
C GLY A 29 12.83 27.37 14.09
N LEU A 30 12.69 26.11 14.51
CA LEU A 30 12.12 25.06 13.68
C LEU A 30 10.64 25.34 13.32
N ALA A 31 9.84 25.74 14.32
CA ALA A 31 8.42 26.06 14.11
C ALA A 31 8.24 27.26 13.14
N GLU A 32 9.11 28.26 13.20
CA GLU A 32 9.09 29.42 12.29
C GLU A 32 9.35 28.99 10.85
N VAL A 33 10.38 28.13 10.63
CA VAL A 33 10.69 27.59 9.30
C VAL A 33 9.52 26.78 8.76
N GLU A 34 8.92 25.89 9.56
CA GLU A 34 7.77 25.10 9.15
C GLU A 34 6.54 25.98 8.84
N LEU A 35 6.33 27.07 9.61
CA LEU A 35 5.25 28.02 9.34
C LEU A 35 5.48 28.79 8.02
N GLU A 36 6.70 29.27 7.77
CA GLU A 36 7.05 29.95 6.52
C GLU A 36 6.86 29.01 5.32
N GLU A 37 7.28 27.77 5.44
CA GLU A 37 7.06 26.74 4.41
C GLU A 37 5.55 26.55 4.15
N ALA A 38 4.74 26.37 5.18
CA ALA A 38 3.30 26.19 5.06
C ALA A 38 2.59 27.40 4.43
N LEU A 39 3.00 28.62 4.78
CA LEU A 39 2.46 29.87 4.18
C LEU A 39 2.86 30.04 2.71
N SER A 40 3.92 29.40 2.26
CA SER A 40 4.37 29.43 0.88
C SER A 40 3.55 28.55 -0.07
N TYR A 41 2.79 27.60 0.45
CA TYR A 41 2.03 26.65 -0.35
C TYR A 41 0.92 27.32 -1.15
N LYS A 42 0.87 27.00 -2.45
CA LYS A 42 -0.18 27.44 -3.35
C LYS A 42 -0.98 26.24 -3.82
N TRP A 43 -2.29 26.39 -3.86
CA TRP A 43 -3.17 25.35 -4.40
C TRP A 43 -2.92 25.18 -5.90
N ASN A 44 -2.57 23.99 -6.31
CA ASN A 44 -2.48 23.62 -7.71
C ASN A 44 -3.88 23.19 -8.19
N THR A 45 -4.52 24.01 -9.02
CA THR A 45 -5.84 23.74 -9.62
C THR A 45 -5.73 23.34 -11.10
N ASN A 46 -4.54 23.03 -11.60
CA ASN A 46 -4.34 22.52 -12.94
C ASN A 46 -5.05 21.17 -13.12
N ARG A 47 -5.32 20.79 -14.36
CA ARG A 47 -5.78 19.43 -14.64
C ARG A 47 -4.65 18.43 -14.42
N ALA A 48 -4.92 17.35 -13.70
CA ALA A 48 -3.99 16.24 -13.59
C ALA A 48 -3.89 15.48 -14.93
N LYS A 49 -2.80 15.69 -15.63
CA LYS A 49 -2.48 14.92 -16.83
C LYS A 49 -2.10 13.48 -16.44
N ASN A 50 -1.36 13.34 -15.34
CA ASN A 50 -0.96 12.07 -14.82
C ASN A 50 -1.46 11.88 -13.39
N VAL A 51 -1.68 10.63 -13.00
CA VAL A 51 -2.04 10.25 -11.63
C VAL A 51 -1.19 9.07 -11.21
N ILE A 52 -0.62 9.14 -10.01
CA ILE A 52 0.11 8.04 -9.39
C ILE A 52 -0.47 7.82 -7.99
N VAL A 53 -0.90 6.60 -7.71
CA VAL A 53 -1.43 6.20 -6.40
C VAL A 53 -0.50 5.17 -5.79
N PHE A 54 0.08 5.50 -4.66
CA PHE A 54 0.87 4.60 -3.85
C PHE A 54 0.02 4.09 -2.68
N VAL A 55 -0.04 2.77 -2.52
CA VAL A 55 -0.74 2.09 -1.42
C VAL A 55 0.26 1.24 -0.65
N GLY A 56 0.51 1.59 0.61
CA GLY A 56 1.20 0.73 1.56
C GLY A 56 0.17 -0.14 2.27
N ASP A 57 0.09 -1.42 1.92
CA ASP A 57 -0.88 -2.34 2.49
C ASP A 57 -0.62 -2.51 3.99
N GLY A 58 -1.63 -2.32 4.84
CA GLY A 58 -1.51 -2.42 6.29
C GLY A 58 -0.62 -1.36 6.96
N MET A 59 -0.23 -0.29 6.23
CA MET A 59 0.67 0.76 6.69
C MET A 59 -0.05 1.76 7.60
N SER A 60 -0.19 1.41 8.89
CA SER A 60 -0.78 2.28 9.90
C SER A 60 0.05 3.54 10.19
N PRO A 61 -0.51 4.58 10.82
CA PRO A 61 0.27 5.72 11.33
C PRO A 61 1.43 5.31 12.23
N ASP A 62 1.23 4.27 13.06
CA ASP A 62 2.30 3.72 13.90
C ASP A 62 3.41 3.07 13.05
N THR A 63 3.05 2.38 11.98
CA THR A 63 4.01 1.82 11.01
C THR A 63 4.84 2.90 10.36
N ILE A 64 4.23 4.01 9.94
CA ILE A 64 4.93 5.18 9.36
C ILE A 64 5.92 5.75 10.36
N THR A 65 5.48 6.01 11.58
CA THR A 65 6.32 6.58 12.64
C THR A 65 7.48 5.66 13.00
N ALA A 66 7.22 4.36 13.21
CA ALA A 66 8.26 3.38 13.52
C ALA A 66 9.27 3.24 12.37
N SER A 67 8.81 3.26 11.12
CA SER A 67 9.68 3.16 9.94
C SER A 67 10.57 4.39 9.75
N ARG A 68 10.07 5.58 10.06
CA ARG A 68 10.85 6.81 10.09
C ARG A 68 11.98 6.72 11.11
N ILE A 69 11.67 6.30 12.35
CA ILE A 69 12.66 6.09 13.43
C ILE A 69 13.67 5.01 13.02
N TYR A 70 13.19 3.88 12.47
CA TYR A 70 14.03 2.79 11.98
C TYR A 70 15.00 3.23 10.89
N ARG A 71 14.55 4.09 9.97
CA ARG A 71 15.37 4.58 8.85
C ARG A 71 16.51 5.49 9.30
N ALA A 72 16.20 6.53 10.10
CA ALA A 72 17.16 7.58 10.42
C ALA A 72 16.83 8.41 11.69
N GLY A 73 16.00 7.86 12.59
CA GLY A 73 15.63 8.52 13.85
C GLY A 73 14.39 9.41 13.75
N GLU A 74 13.97 9.95 14.89
CA GLU A 74 12.67 10.62 15.09
C GLU A 74 12.50 11.87 14.24
N THR A 75 13.58 12.61 13.97
CA THR A 75 13.54 13.87 13.21
C THR A 75 13.63 13.70 11.70
N SER A 76 13.85 12.47 11.22
CA SER A 76 13.89 12.20 9.78
C SER A 76 12.49 12.24 9.17
N ARG A 77 12.40 12.23 7.84
CA ARG A 77 11.13 12.15 7.08
C ARG A 77 11.21 11.05 6.05
N LEU A 78 10.14 10.29 5.90
CA LEU A 78 9.91 9.43 4.76
C LEU A 78 9.52 10.29 3.54
N ALA A 79 9.64 9.76 2.33
CA ALA A 79 9.48 10.57 1.11
C ALA A 79 8.17 11.35 1.05
N TRP A 80 7.06 10.74 1.44
CA TRP A 80 5.73 11.35 1.40
C TRP A 80 5.44 12.31 2.56
N GLU A 81 6.22 12.27 3.65
CA GLU A 81 6.05 13.19 4.78
C GLU A 81 6.50 14.62 4.42
N ASN A 82 7.05 14.82 3.21
CA ASN A 82 7.30 16.13 2.63
C ASN A 82 6.14 16.63 1.73
N PHE A 83 5.04 15.87 1.60
CA PHE A 83 3.91 16.31 0.80
C PHE A 83 3.07 17.34 1.56
N PRO A 84 2.61 18.43 0.91
CA PRO A 84 1.98 19.55 1.60
C PRO A 84 0.55 19.29 2.07
N HIS A 85 -0.12 18.26 1.54
CA HIS A 85 -1.53 18.01 1.79
C HIS A 85 -1.73 16.65 2.46
N ILE A 86 -2.34 16.67 3.64
CA ILE A 86 -2.59 15.48 4.45
C ILE A 86 -4.05 15.46 4.88
N GLY A 87 -4.65 14.27 4.89
CA GLY A 87 -5.97 13.99 5.43
C GLY A 87 -6.04 12.62 6.07
N ILE A 88 -7.24 12.26 6.51
CA ILE A 88 -7.52 11.00 7.20
C ILE A 88 -8.66 10.28 6.46
N LEU A 89 -8.53 8.98 6.30
CA LEU A 89 -9.52 8.12 5.63
C LEU A 89 -10.06 7.06 6.57
N LYS A 90 -11.40 6.96 6.63
CA LYS A 90 -12.12 5.93 7.39
C LYS A 90 -12.15 4.62 6.61
N THR A 91 -11.60 3.55 7.17
CA THR A 91 -11.29 2.30 6.47
C THR A 91 -12.36 1.22 6.56
N TYR A 92 -13.30 1.27 7.53
CA TYR A 92 -14.34 0.25 7.70
C TYR A 92 -15.06 -0.08 6.38
N ASN A 93 -15.46 -1.34 6.22
CA ASN A 93 -16.28 -1.77 5.08
C ASN A 93 -17.77 -1.88 5.45
N VAL A 94 -18.62 -2.35 4.53
CA VAL A 94 -20.08 -2.31 4.74
C VAL A 94 -20.54 -3.20 5.89
N ASN A 95 -19.90 -4.35 6.13
CA ASN A 95 -20.35 -5.35 7.10
C ASN A 95 -19.34 -5.67 8.22
N LYS A 96 -18.16 -4.99 8.25
CA LYS A 96 -17.15 -5.17 9.30
C LYS A 96 -16.55 -3.84 9.72
N GLN A 97 -16.23 -3.69 11.02
CA GLN A 97 -15.48 -2.54 11.54
C GLN A 97 -14.01 -2.57 11.13
N VAL A 98 -13.43 -3.76 11.06
CA VAL A 98 -12.06 -3.99 10.59
C VAL A 98 -12.15 -4.55 9.17
N PRO A 99 -11.61 -3.85 8.17
CA PRO A 99 -11.72 -4.24 6.77
C PRO A 99 -10.64 -5.25 6.36
N ASP A 100 -10.77 -5.75 5.14
CA ASP A 100 -9.73 -6.44 4.38
C ASP A 100 -9.30 -5.64 3.15
N SER A 101 -8.15 -6.01 2.55
CA SER A 101 -7.57 -5.29 1.42
C SER A 101 -8.45 -5.29 0.16
N ALA A 102 -9.28 -6.32 -0.08
CA ALA A 102 -10.16 -6.37 -1.27
C ALA A 102 -11.29 -5.33 -1.19
N SER A 103 -11.93 -5.22 -0.02
CA SER A 103 -12.99 -4.25 0.21
C SER A 103 -12.47 -2.82 0.25
N THR A 104 -11.30 -2.59 0.85
CA THR A 104 -10.67 -1.25 0.89
C THR A 104 -10.15 -0.82 -0.48
N ALA A 105 -9.51 -1.72 -1.24
CA ALA A 105 -9.09 -1.42 -2.62
C ALA A 105 -10.30 -1.15 -3.54
N THR A 106 -11.42 -1.85 -3.37
CA THR A 106 -12.67 -1.55 -4.08
C THR A 106 -13.14 -0.13 -3.75
N ALA A 107 -13.04 0.30 -2.48
CA ALA A 107 -13.38 1.66 -2.07
C ALA A 107 -12.39 2.70 -2.63
N LEU A 108 -11.08 2.46 -2.51
CA LEU A 108 -10.03 3.36 -2.99
C LEU A 108 -10.07 3.57 -4.50
N PHE A 109 -10.31 2.51 -5.27
CA PHE A 109 -10.19 2.54 -6.73
C PHE A 109 -11.52 2.64 -7.46
N GLY A 110 -12.61 2.22 -6.85
CA GLY A 110 -13.95 2.27 -7.44
C GLY A 110 -14.86 3.34 -6.84
N GLY A 111 -14.48 3.90 -5.68
CA GLY A 111 -15.28 4.90 -4.98
C GLY A 111 -16.56 4.34 -4.34
N VAL A 112 -16.60 3.05 -4.04
CA VAL A 112 -17.75 2.33 -3.45
C VAL A 112 -17.26 1.39 -2.36
N LYS A 113 -17.74 1.55 -1.13
CA LYS A 113 -17.52 0.56 -0.07
C LYS A 113 -18.32 -0.70 -0.31
N THR A 114 -17.74 -1.84 0.01
CA THR A 114 -18.35 -3.16 -0.23
C THR A 114 -18.23 -4.08 0.98
N ASN A 115 -18.68 -5.32 0.86
CA ASN A 115 -18.56 -6.34 1.90
C ASN A 115 -17.10 -6.83 2.03
N PHE A 116 -16.81 -7.42 3.18
CA PHE A 116 -15.54 -8.06 3.49
C PHE A 116 -15.21 -9.16 2.47
N GLU A 117 -13.95 -9.20 1.99
CA GLU A 117 -13.39 -10.19 1.05
C GLU A 117 -13.98 -10.24 -0.36
N VAL A 118 -14.82 -9.30 -0.77
CA VAL A 118 -15.29 -9.24 -2.17
C VAL A 118 -14.50 -8.22 -2.98
N VAL A 119 -14.40 -8.42 -4.28
CA VAL A 119 -13.50 -7.70 -5.21
C VAL A 119 -14.29 -7.00 -6.30
N GLY A 120 -14.17 -5.66 -6.39
CA GLY A 120 -14.71 -4.88 -7.53
C GLY A 120 -16.22 -4.99 -7.73
N VAL A 121 -16.96 -5.36 -6.69
CA VAL A 121 -18.43 -5.43 -6.68
C VAL A 121 -18.99 -4.63 -5.50
N ASN A 122 -20.27 -4.23 -5.59
CA ASN A 122 -20.93 -3.52 -4.49
C ASN A 122 -21.47 -4.47 -3.41
N ALA A 123 -22.04 -3.94 -2.34
CA ALA A 123 -22.50 -4.70 -1.18
C ALA A 123 -23.72 -5.62 -1.45
N ASN A 124 -24.31 -5.59 -2.64
CA ASN A 124 -25.35 -6.55 -3.05
C ASN A 124 -24.77 -7.94 -3.38
N VAL A 125 -23.46 -8.08 -3.43
CA VAL A 125 -22.79 -9.37 -3.64
C VAL A 125 -22.33 -9.92 -2.29
N PRO A 126 -22.98 -10.99 -1.77
CA PRO A 126 -22.48 -11.72 -0.60
C PRO A 126 -21.16 -12.44 -0.90
N LEU A 127 -20.35 -12.65 0.13
CA LEU A 127 -19.11 -13.44 0.01
C LEU A 127 -19.42 -14.84 -0.53
N GLY A 128 -18.73 -15.25 -1.58
CA GLY A 128 -18.86 -16.56 -2.22
C GLY A 128 -20.04 -16.72 -3.18
N ASP A 129 -20.88 -15.70 -3.36
CA ASP A 129 -22.03 -15.76 -4.28
C ASP A 129 -21.62 -15.42 -5.72
N CYS A 130 -21.20 -16.47 -6.45
CA CYS A 130 -20.85 -16.36 -7.86
C CYS A 130 -22.01 -15.78 -8.70
N ASN A 131 -23.25 -16.21 -8.49
CA ASN A 131 -24.39 -15.76 -9.31
C ASN A 131 -24.64 -14.26 -9.13
N ALA A 132 -24.59 -13.76 -7.90
CA ALA A 132 -24.70 -12.33 -7.64
C ALA A 132 -23.54 -11.54 -8.29
N SER A 133 -22.29 -12.08 -8.27
CA SER A 133 -21.15 -11.42 -8.87
C SER A 133 -21.15 -11.38 -10.40
N LEU A 134 -22.00 -12.16 -11.07
CA LEU A 134 -22.21 -12.10 -12.51
C LEU A 134 -23.17 -10.98 -12.93
N ASN A 135 -23.93 -10.40 -12.00
CA ASN A 135 -24.81 -9.28 -12.30
C ASN A 135 -23.98 -8.00 -12.50
N THR A 136 -23.93 -7.51 -13.73
CA THR A 136 -23.16 -6.32 -14.11
C THR A 136 -23.62 -5.02 -13.42
N ASP A 137 -24.86 -4.97 -12.90
CA ASP A 137 -25.35 -3.83 -12.12
C ASP A 137 -24.68 -3.74 -10.74
N TYR A 138 -24.06 -4.83 -10.28
CA TYR A 138 -23.33 -4.89 -9.03
C TYR A 138 -21.82 -4.67 -9.20
N HIS A 139 -21.33 -4.58 -10.46
CA HIS A 139 -19.94 -4.32 -10.74
C HIS A 139 -19.55 -2.87 -10.40
N VAL A 140 -18.37 -2.69 -9.85
CA VAL A 140 -17.78 -1.39 -9.54
C VAL A 140 -16.63 -1.14 -10.50
N ASP A 141 -16.83 -0.20 -11.43
CA ASP A 141 -15.76 0.23 -12.35
C ASP A 141 -14.63 0.94 -11.59
N SER A 142 -13.39 0.64 -11.93
CA SER A 142 -12.22 1.21 -11.28
C SER A 142 -11.69 2.47 -11.96
N ILE A 143 -10.81 3.19 -11.27
CA ILE A 143 -10.03 4.30 -11.82
C ILE A 143 -9.23 3.90 -13.08
N ILE A 144 -8.84 2.62 -13.23
CA ILE A 144 -8.20 2.08 -14.46
C ILE A 144 -9.19 2.13 -15.62
N SER A 145 -10.43 1.63 -15.43
CA SER A 145 -11.49 1.71 -16.45
C SER A 145 -11.75 3.16 -16.87
N TRP A 146 -11.86 4.07 -15.89
CA TRP A 146 -12.13 5.49 -16.16
C TRP A 146 -10.96 6.17 -16.89
N ALA A 147 -9.72 5.81 -16.54
CA ALA A 147 -8.53 6.33 -17.21
C ALA A 147 -8.45 5.86 -18.67
N GLN A 148 -8.69 4.57 -18.93
CA GLN A 148 -8.72 4.02 -20.28
C GLN A 148 -9.84 4.65 -21.13
N ALA A 149 -11.02 4.89 -20.55
CA ALA A 149 -12.15 5.53 -21.25
C ALA A 149 -11.83 6.94 -21.76
N VAL A 150 -10.91 7.68 -21.11
CA VAL A 150 -10.45 9.00 -21.58
C VAL A 150 -9.12 8.92 -22.34
N GLY A 151 -8.65 7.71 -22.66
CA GLY A 151 -7.47 7.45 -23.47
C GLY A 151 -6.14 7.65 -22.76
N LYS A 152 -6.11 7.58 -21.41
CA LYS A 152 -4.87 7.53 -20.65
C LYS A 152 -4.30 6.12 -20.67
N ASP A 153 -2.98 6.03 -20.63
CA ASP A 153 -2.28 4.76 -20.44
C ASP A 153 -2.37 4.35 -18.96
N THR A 154 -2.43 3.05 -18.70
CA THR A 154 -2.62 2.54 -17.35
C THR A 154 -1.61 1.47 -16.99
N GLY A 155 -1.26 1.40 -15.71
CA GLY A 155 -0.37 0.38 -15.18
C GLY A 155 -0.58 0.16 -13.70
N PHE A 156 -0.15 -0.99 -13.21
CA PHE A 156 0.06 -1.23 -11.80
C PHE A 156 1.31 -2.07 -11.53
N VAL A 157 1.88 -1.84 -10.36
CA VAL A 157 3.08 -2.51 -9.85
C VAL A 157 2.81 -2.91 -8.42
N THR A 158 3.17 -4.12 -8.04
CA THR A 158 2.97 -4.64 -6.68
C THR A 158 4.10 -5.55 -6.25
N THR A 159 4.35 -5.63 -4.95
CA THR A 159 5.20 -6.67 -4.35
C THR A 159 4.43 -7.95 -4.04
N THR A 160 3.08 -7.93 -4.18
CA THR A 160 2.23 -9.12 -4.06
C THR A 160 2.10 -9.89 -5.38
N ARG A 161 1.27 -10.92 -5.40
CA ARG A 161 0.77 -11.51 -6.65
C ARG A 161 -0.07 -10.47 -7.39
N VAL A 162 0.05 -10.40 -8.71
CA VAL A 162 -0.75 -9.49 -9.56
C VAL A 162 -2.26 -9.74 -9.46
N THR A 163 -2.65 -10.86 -8.88
CA THR A 163 -4.04 -11.29 -8.65
C THR A 163 -4.51 -11.11 -7.20
N HIS A 164 -3.64 -10.57 -6.31
CA HIS A 164 -3.93 -10.35 -4.90
C HIS A 164 -5.05 -9.32 -4.70
N ALA A 165 -5.54 -9.24 -3.47
CA ALA A 165 -6.72 -8.47 -3.08
C ALA A 165 -6.65 -6.97 -3.44
N THR A 166 -5.48 -6.33 -3.33
CA THR A 166 -5.33 -4.89 -3.62
C THR A 166 -5.28 -4.59 -5.11
N PRO A 167 -4.51 -5.28 -5.97
CA PRO A 167 -4.54 -5.02 -7.40
C PRO A 167 -5.82 -5.55 -8.10
N ALA A 168 -6.47 -6.59 -7.58
CA ALA A 168 -7.60 -7.23 -8.24
C ALA A 168 -8.78 -6.27 -8.54
N PRO A 169 -9.25 -5.39 -7.65
CA PRO A 169 -10.34 -4.45 -7.95
C PRO A 169 -10.02 -3.43 -9.04
N LEU A 170 -8.76 -3.31 -9.46
CA LEU A 170 -8.40 -2.46 -10.60
C LEU A 170 -8.98 -3.00 -11.92
N TYR A 171 -9.26 -4.32 -12.01
CA TYR A 171 -9.64 -4.98 -13.27
C TYR A 171 -10.64 -6.12 -13.14
N ALA A 172 -10.90 -6.64 -11.93
CA ALA A 172 -11.71 -7.82 -11.72
C ALA A 172 -12.95 -7.57 -10.85
N HIS A 173 -13.97 -8.44 -11.02
CA HIS A 173 -15.20 -8.51 -10.26
C HIS A 173 -15.36 -9.94 -9.74
N SER A 174 -15.26 -10.13 -8.42
CA SER A 174 -15.32 -11.46 -7.82
C SER A 174 -16.04 -11.44 -6.47
N ALA A 175 -16.82 -12.48 -6.20
CA ALA A 175 -17.46 -12.66 -4.90
C ALA A 175 -16.51 -13.12 -3.80
N ASP A 176 -15.25 -13.43 -4.11
CA ASP A 176 -14.25 -13.85 -3.13
C ASP A 176 -12.85 -13.52 -3.63
N ARG A 177 -12.05 -12.84 -2.80
CA ARG A 177 -10.65 -12.48 -3.10
C ARG A 177 -9.74 -13.69 -3.30
N ARG A 178 -10.11 -14.83 -2.72
CA ARG A 178 -9.36 -16.09 -2.84
C ARG A 178 -9.50 -16.75 -4.20
N TRP A 179 -10.42 -16.32 -5.04
CA TRP A 179 -10.61 -16.88 -6.40
C TRP A 179 -9.55 -16.35 -7.39
N GLU A 180 -8.30 -16.35 -6.96
CA GLU A 180 -7.18 -15.92 -7.80
C GLU A 180 -6.96 -16.86 -9.00
N CYS A 181 -7.24 -18.18 -8.83
CA CYS A 181 -7.26 -19.17 -9.89
C CYS A 181 -8.38 -20.19 -9.63
N GLU A 182 -8.66 -21.06 -10.61
CA GLU A 182 -9.78 -21.99 -10.58
C GLU A 182 -9.74 -22.99 -9.41
N THR A 183 -8.55 -23.35 -8.91
CA THR A 183 -8.42 -24.33 -7.81
C THR A 183 -8.95 -23.83 -6.48
N LYS A 184 -9.11 -22.52 -6.31
CA LYS A 184 -9.70 -21.90 -5.12
C LYS A 184 -11.20 -21.62 -5.26
N MET A 185 -11.76 -21.83 -6.44
CA MET A 185 -13.19 -21.65 -6.69
C MET A 185 -13.98 -22.89 -6.29
N PRO A 186 -15.13 -22.75 -5.62
CA PRO A 186 -15.98 -23.89 -5.30
C PRO A 186 -16.60 -24.50 -6.57
N LEU A 187 -16.94 -25.79 -6.53
CA LEU A 187 -17.51 -26.51 -7.67
C LEU A 187 -18.80 -25.86 -8.23
N GLY A 188 -19.54 -25.14 -7.39
CA GLY A 188 -20.74 -24.41 -7.78
C GLY A 188 -20.50 -23.11 -8.54
N ALA A 189 -19.26 -22.58 -8.58
CA ALA A 189 -18.93 -21.30 -9.20
C ALA A 189 -18.60 -21.41 -10.71
N LYS A 190 -19.18 -22.37 -11.43
CA LYS A 190 -18.84 -22.69 -12.84
C LYS A 190 -19.06 -21.54 -13.82
N GLY A 191 -19.93 -20.59 -13.52
CA GLY A 191 -20.21 -19.43 -14.37
C GLY A 191 -19.21 -18.28 -14.20
N CYS A 192 -18.49 -18.24 -13.08
CA CYS A 192 -17.56 -17.17 -12.77
C CYS A 192 -16.17 -17.42 -13.37
N LYS A 193 -15.48 -16.34 -13.67
CA LYS A 193 -14.06 -16.35 -14.02
C LYS A 193 -13.23 -16.09 -12.76
N ASP A 194 -12.11 -16.81 -12.62
CA ASP A 194 -11.11 -16.44 -11.62
C ASP A 194 -10.47 -15.07 -11.95
N ILE A 195 -9.82 -14.48 -10.93
CA ILE A 195 -9.23 -13.13 -11.03
C ILE A 195 -8.13 -13.07 -12.10
N ALA A 196 -7.27 -14.11 -12.20
CA ALA A 196 -6.20 -14.15 -13.20
C ALA A 196 -6.75 -14.18 -14.64
N ARG A 197 -7.84 -14.90 -14.87
CA ARG A 197 -8.51 -14.90 -16.18
C ARG A 197 -9.06 -13.52 -16.54
N GLN A 198 -9.70 -12.84 -15.59
CA GLN A 198 -10.24 -11.50 -15.84
C GLN A 198 -9.13 -10.50 -16.20
N LEU A 199 -7.92 -10.61 -15.63
CA LEU A 199 -6.77 -9.78 -16.00
C LEU A 199 -6.40 -9.90 -17.47
N VAL A 200 -6.50 -11.11 -18.04
CA VAL A 200 -6.03 -11.41 -19.38
C VAL A 200 -7.15 -11.32 -20.43
N GLU A 201 -8.35 -11.76 -20.08
CA GLU A 201 -9.46 -11.90 -21.01
C GLU A 201 -10.37 -10.68 -21.11
N ASP A 202 -10.54 -9.94 -20.00
CA ASP A 202 -11.60 -8.96 -19.87
C ASP A 202 -11.04 -7.50 -19.85
N LEU A 203 -11.93 -6.54 -20.10
CA LEU A 203 -11.63 -5.12 -19.89
C LEU A 203 -11.91 -4.77 -18.43
N PRO A 204 -11.08 -3.89 -17.83
CA PRO A 204 -9.95 -3.16 -18.42
C PRO A 204 -8.63 -3.95 -18.43
N GLY A 205 -8.56 -5.14 -17.81
CA GLY A 205 -7.34 -5.91 -17.57
C GLY A 205 -6.45 -6.05 -18.80
N LYS A 206 -6.98 -6.58 -19.91
CA LYS A 206 -6.21 -6.82 -21.14
C LYS A 206 -5.66 -5.56 -21.82
N ASN A 207 -6.14 -4.38 -21.44
CA ASN A 207 -5.66 -3.08 -21.96
C ASN A 207 -4.69 -2.37 -21.01
N ILE A 208 -4.41 -2.92 -19.83
CA ILE A 208 -3.39 -2.38 -18.94
C ILE A 208 -2.02 -2.53 -19.59
N LYS A 209 -1.29 -1.41 -19.73
CA LYS A 209 -0.01 -1.40 -20.44
C LYS A 209 1.13 -1.95 -19.62
N VAL A 210 1.14 -1.71 -18.32
CA VAL A 210 2.20 -2.19 -17.43
C VAL A 210 1.60 -2.96 -16.27
N ILE A 211 1.99 -4.22 -16.15
CA ILE A 211 1.59 -5.14 -15.08
C ILE A 211 2.85 -5.76 -14.52
N MET A 212 3.19 -5.49 -13.25
CA MET A 212 4.36 -6.09 -12.63
C MET A 212 4.09 -6.54 -11.20
N GLY A 213 4.55 -7.75 -10.86
CA GLY A 213 4.43 -8.35 -9.53
C GLY A 213 4.81 -9.81 -9.49
N GLY A 214 4.32 -10.54 -8.49
CA GLY A 214 4.39 -11.99 -8.38
C GLY A 214 3.17 -12.69 -9.00
N GLY A 215 2.97 -13.99 -8.69
CA GLY A 215 1.76 -14.74 -9.00
C GLY A 215 1.85 -15.64 -10.23
N ARG A 216 3.05 -16.08 -10.62
CA ARG A 216 3.22 -17.02 -11.78
C ARG A 216 2.36 -18.26 -11.64
N GLN A 217 2.22 -18.79 -10.42
CA GLN A 217 1.42 -19.99 -10.15
C GLN A 217 -0.09 -19.79 -10.36
N MET A 218 -0.59 -18.53 -10.33
CA MET A 218 -1.98 -18.20 -10.66
C MET A 218 -2.18 -18.05 -12.18
N MET A 219 -1.13 -17.63 -12.87
CA MET A 219 -1.17 -17.35 -14.31
C MET A 219 -0.89 -18.57 -15.17
N LYS A 220 -0.17 -19.57 -14.64
CA LYS A 220 0.32 -20.70 -15.44
C LYS A 220 0.14 -22.03 -14.71
N SER A 221 -0.48 -23.01 -15.39
CA SER A 221 -0.51 -24.39 -14.92
C SER A 221 0.90 -24.98 -14.92
N ASN A 222 1.16 -25.88 -13.99
CA ASN A 222 2.45 -26.56 -13.84
C ASN A 222 3.63 -25.63 -13.53
N ALA A 223 3.41 -24.47 -12.93
CA ALA A 223 4.49 -23.69 -12.36
C ALA A 223 5.26 -24.53 -11.34
N THR A 224 6.59 -24.51 -11.43
CA THR A 224 7.48 -25.29 -10.55
C THR A 224 8.16 -24.37 -9.56
N GLY A 225 8.22 -24.80 -8.29
CA GLY A 225 8.93 -24.06 -7.24
C GLY A 225 10.43 -24.37 -7.25
N THR A 226 11.21 -23.41 -6.75
CA THR A 226 12.62 -23.56 -6.44
C THR A 226 12.86 -23.17 -4.98
N GLN A 227 14.07 -23.37 -4.47
CA GLN A 227 14.42 -22.94 -3.12
C GLN A 227 14.24 -21.42 -2.93
N PHE A 228 14.50 -20.61 -3.96
CA PHE A 228 14.43 -19.13 -3.90
C PHE A 228 13.10 -18.56 -4.40
N ASP A 229 12.28 -19.38 -5.06
CA ASP A 229 10.95 -19.03 -5.56
C ASP A 229 10.01 -20.24 -5.37
N PRO A 230 9.62 -20.54 -4.13
CA PRO A 230 8.75 -21.68 -3.82
C PRO A 230 7.32 -21.45 -4.32
N ILE A 231 6.57 -22.55 -4.44
CA ILE A 231 5.13 -22.47 -4.62
C ILE A 231 4.48 -22.06 -3.29
N ASP A 232 3.65 -21.02 -3.34
CA ASP A 232 2.79 -20.64 -2.21
C ASP A 232 1.59 -21.59 -2.14
N THR A 233 1.70 -22.61 -1.31
CA THR A 233 0.67 -23.65 -1.20
C THR A 233 -0.63 -23.13 -0.59
N TRP A 234 -0.56 -22.07 0.22
CA TRP A 234 -1.75 -21.43 0.80
C TRP A 234 -2.61 -20.76 -0.27
N ALA A 235 -1.98 -20.04 -1.18
CA ALA A 235 -2.67 -19.29 -2.23
C ALA A 235 -3.28 -20.20 -3.33
N GLY A 236 -2.81 -21.44 -3.46
CA GLY A 236 -3.22 -22.37 -4.51
C GLY A 236 -2.39 -22.24 -5.80
N GLN A 237 -2.69 -23.06 -6.77
CA GLN A 237 -1.97 -23.10 -8.05
C GLN A 237 -2.94 -23.47 -9.16
N ARG A 238 -2.83 -22.82 -10.33
CA ARG A 238 -3.61 -23.16 -11.53
C ARG A 238 -3.35 -24.59 -12.01
N LYS A 239 -4.40 -25.34 -12.33
CA LYS A 239 -4.35 -26.75 -12.76
C LYS A 239 -5.20 -27.07 -13.99
N ASP A 240 -5.89 -26.08 -14.56
CA ASP A 240 -6.77 -26.24 -15.73
C ASP A 240 -6.02 -26.45 -17.08
N GLY A 241 -4.71 -26.55 -17.05
CA GLY A 241 -3.86 -26.73 -18.23
C GLY A 241 -3.55 -25.43 -18.98
N ARG A 242 -4.08 -24.29 -18.55
CA ARG A 242 -3.89 -22.99 -19.22
C ARG A 242 -2.55 -22.32 -18.85
N ASP A 243 -2.05 -21.53 -19.79
CA ASP A 243 -0.96 -20.58 -19.61
C ASP A 243 -1.45 -19.18 -20.00
N LEU A 244 -1.92 -18.42 -19.00
CA LEU A 244 -2.47 -17.08 -19.21
C LEU A 244 -1.40 -16.07 -19.63
N ILE A 245 -0.12 -16.32 -19.34
CA ILE A 245 1.00 -15.48 -19.83
C ILE A 245 1.13 -15.60 -21.35
N GLU A 246 1.09 -16.85 -21.88
CA GLU A 246 1.09 -17.09 -23.33
C GLU A 246 -0.21 -16.60 -23.99
N GLU A 247 -1.35 -16.66 -23.32
CA GLU A 247 -2.61 -16.10 -23.83
C GLU A 247 -2.56 -14.57 -23.92
N TRP A 248 -2.02 -13.90 -22.90
CA TRP A 248 -1.77 -12.46 -22.94
C TRP A 248 -0.84 -12.07 -24.11
N LYS A 249 0.23 -12.82 -24.32
CA LYS A 249 1.15 -12.66 -25.45
C LYS A 249 0.44 -12.80 -26.81
N LYS A 250 -0.39 -13.85 -26.96
CA LYS A 250 -1.19 -14.07 -28.18
C LYS A 250 -2.14 -12.91 -28.46
N ASP A 251 -2.80 -12.33 -27.42
CA ASP A 251 -3.62 -11.13 -27.58
C ASP A 251 -2.80 -9.97 -28.15
N LYS A 252 -1.60 -9.70 -27.60
CA LYS A 252 -0.77 -8.59 -28.08
C LYS A 252 -0.29 -8.82 -29.53
N ILE A 253 0.10 -10.04 -29.89
CA ILE A 253 0.48 -10.41 -31.27
C ILE A 253 -0.71 -10.19 -32.23
N SER A 254 -1.89 -10.72 -31.89
CA SER A 254 -3.08 -10.63 -32.75
C SER A 254 -3.51 -9.18 -33.00
N ARG A 255 -3.28 -8.30 -32.03
CA ARG A 255 -3.57 -6.86 -32.09
C ARG A 255 -2.41 -6.03 -32.66
N LYS A 256 -1.30 -6.66 -33.05
CA LYS A 256 -0.07 -6.02 -33.57
C LYS A 256 0.49 -4.95 -32.62
N LEU A 257 0.45 -5.21 -31.33
CA LEU A 257 0.95 -4.32 -30.28
C LEU A 257 2.41 -4.62 -29.96
N SER A 258 3.20 -3.61 -29.61
CA SER A 258 4.56 -3.81 -29.12
C SER A 258 4.52 -4.20 -27.63
N PHE A 259 5.19 -5.30 -27.27
CA PHE A 259 5.16 -5.81 -25.91
C PHE A 259 6.47 -6.50 -25.52
N ASP A 260 6.66 -6.66 -24.22
CA ASP A 260 7.69 -7.52 -23.65
C ASP A 260 7.13 -8.29 -22.43
N ILE A 261 7.77 -9.44 -22.12
CA ILE A 261 7.46 -10.27 -20.95
C ILE A 261 8.77 -10.52 -20.22
N VAL A 262 8.81 -10.19 -18.92
CA VAL A 262 10.02 -10.27 -18.11
C VAL A 262 9.77 -11.05 -16.82
N GLN A 263 10.77 -11.83 -16.37
CA GLN A 263 10.65 -12.72 -15.23
C GLN A 263 11.73 -12.55 -14.16
N ASN A 264 12.73 -11.69 -14.41
CA ASN A 264 13.86 -11.44 -13.51
C ASN A 264 14.47 -10.05 -13.75
N ASN A 265 15.44 -9.67 -12.90
CA ASN A 265 16.12 -8.38 -12.94
C ASN A 265 16.77 -8.09 -14.30
N GLU A 266 17.53 -9.04 -14.82
CA GLU A 266 18.26 -8.86 -16.07
C GLU A 266 17.32 -8.57 -17.23
N GLU A 267 16.22 -9.29 -17.31
CA GLU A 267 15.21 -9.09 -18.34
C GLU A 267 14.53 -7.73 -18.20
N LEU A 268 14.17 -7.32 -16.96
CA LEU A 268 13.57 -6.01 -16.72
C LEU A 268 14.51 -4.86 -17.11
N LEU A 269 15.81 -4.97 -16.79
CA LEU A 269 16.81 -3.95 -17.13
C LEU A 269 17.07 -3.82 -18.63
N ARG A 270 16.82 -4.88 -19.39
CA ARG A 270 16.98 -4.89 -20.87
C ARG A 270 15.81 -4.31 -21.63
N VAL A 271 14.68 -4.06 -20.98
CA VAL A 271 13.49 -3.49 -21.63
C VAL A 271 13.79 -2.12 -22.23
N ASP A 272 13.69 -2.00 -23.55
CA ASP A 272 13.74 -0.71 -24.22
C ASP A 272 12.38 0.00 -24.12
N ALA A 273 12.22 0.80 -23.07
CA ALA A 273 10.97 1.51 -22.80
C ALA A 273 10.49 2.40 -23.97
N LYS A 274 11.37 2.80 -24.90
CA LYS A 274 10.99 3.56 -26.10
C LYS A 274 10.23 2.72 -27.12
N LYS A 275 10.51 1.41 -27.17
CA LYS A 275 9.94 0.46 -28.16
C LYS A 275 8.78 -0.35 -27.62
N VAL A 276 8.69 -0.54 -26.30
CA VAL A 276 7.70 -1.39 -25.64
C VAL A 276 6.52 -0.55 -25.15
N ASP A 277 5.30 -0.91 -25.55
CA ASP A 277 4.05 -0.27 -25.09
C ASP A 277 3.34 -1.09 -24.01
N TYR A 278 3.48 -2.42 -24.05
CA TYR A 278 2.88 -3.34 -23.09
C TYR A 278 3.97 -4.17 -22.40
N LEU A 279 4.05 -4.10 -21.08
CA LEU A 279 5.01 -4.86 -20.28
C LEU A 279 4.28 -5.73 -19.27
N LEU A 280 4.54 -7.04 -19.32
CA LEU A 280 4.12 -8.01 -18.32
C LEU A 280 5.34 -8.54 -17.57
N GLY A 281 5.49 -8.21 -16.28
CA GLY A 281 6.55 -8.69 -15.42
C GLY A 281 6.00 -9.58 -14.30
N ILE A 282 6.31 -10.89 -14.33
CA ILE A 282 5.89 -11.87 -13.32
C ILE A 282 7.14 -12.51 -12.72
N PHE A 283 7.57 -11.98 -11.56
CA PHE A 283 8.90 -12.23 -11.01
C PHE A 283 8.97 -13.34 -9.96
N ALA A 284 7.81 -13.82 -9.47
CA ALA A 284 7.71 -14.85 -8.44
C ALA A 284 6.54 -15.79 -8.69
N ASN A 285 6.60 -17.01 -8.13
CA ASN A 285 5.47 -17.93 -8.12
C ASN A 285 4.33 -17.41 -7.23
N GLY A 286 4.63 -17.06 -5.98
CA GLY A 286 3.75 -16.38 -5.04
C GLY A 286 3.94 -14.86 -5.04
N HIS A 287 4.06 -14.25 -3.86
CA HIS A 287 4.51 -12.87 -3.71
C HIS A 287 5.99 -12.72 -4.11
N ILE A 288 6.44 -11.50 -4.38
CA ILE A 288 7.87 -11.19 -4.41
C ILE A 288 8.44 -11.44 -3.01
N ASN A 289 9.70 -11.87 -2.93
CA ASN A 289 10.33 -12.09 -1.64
C ASN A 289 10.51 -10.78 -0.87
N MET A 290 10.45 -10.84 0.47
CA MET A 290 10.77 -9.71 1.34
C MET A 290 12.14 -9.12 0.99
N ASP A 291 12.30 -7.80 1.03
CA ASP A 291 13.53 -7.15 0.58
C ASP A 291 14.77 -7.60 1.37
N TRP A 292 14.62 -8.00 2.64
CA TRP A 292 15.74 -8.45 3.46
C TRP A 292 16.39 -9.76 2.95
N ASN A 293 15.63 -10.63 2.30
CA ASN A 293 16.10 -11.93 1.77
C ASN A 293 15.89 -12.09 0.26
N ARG A 294 15.45 -11.03 -0.42
CA ARG A 294 15.25 -11.04 -1.87
C ARG A 294 16.56 -11.24 -2.62
N GLU A 295 16.59 -12.18 -3.55
CA GLU A 295 17.71 -12.35 -4.48
C GLU A 295 17.79 -11.14 -5.42
N ARG A 296 18.92 -10.40 -5.35
CA ARG A 296 19.13 -9.14 -6.07
C ARG A 296 19.98 -9.28 -7.33
N GLY A 297 20.49 -10.46 -7.60
CA GLY A 297 21.31 -10.74 -8.78
C GLY A 297 20.51 -10.68 -10.09
N PRO A 298 21.19 -10.85 -11.23
CA PRO A 298 20.56 -10.78 -12.56
C PRO A 298 19.36 -11.70 -12.75
N LYS A 299 19.39 -12.90 -12.16
CA LYS A 299 18.29 -13.88 -12.20
C LYS A 299 17.32 -13.76 -11.03
N GLY A 300 17.54 -12.81 -10.14
CA GLY A 300 16.69 -12.53 -8.98
C GLY A 300 15.48 -11.67 -9.34
N GLN A 301 14.83 -11.18 -8.30
CA GLN A 301 13.60 -10.41 -8.37
C GLN A 301 13.89 -8.90 -8.27
N PRO A 302 13.21 -8.03 -9.02
CA PRO A 302 13.35 -6.59 -8.90
C PRO A 302 12.76 -6.07 -7.58
N SER A 303 13.30 -4.94 -7.10
CA SER A 303 12.71 -4.15 -6.03
C SER A 303 11.46 -3.40 -6.51
N LEU A 304 10.65 -2.93 -5.55
CA LEU A 304 9.51 -2.07 -5.86
C LEU A 304 9.95 -0.79 -6.60
N GLU A 305 11.11 -0.22 -6.22
CA GLU A 305 11.70 0.95 -6.89
C GLU A 305 12.02 0.65 -8.36
N GLU A 306 12.74 -0.44 -8.66
CA GLU A 306 13.11 -0.83 -10.02
C GLU A 306 11.89 -1.09 -10.91
N MET A 307 10.87 -1.76 -10.38
CA MET A 307 9.60 -1.96 -11.08
C MET A 307 8.89 -0.64 -11.35
N THR A 308 8.78 0.24 -10.35
CA THR A 308 8.10 1.54 -10.47
C THR A 308 8.78 2.45 -11.49
N VAL A 309 10.12 2.54 -11.44
CA VAL A 309 10.92 3.31 -12.41
C VAL A 309 10.72 2.77 -13.84
N SER A 310 10.70 1.45 -14.02
CA SER A 310 10.48 0.83 -15.33
C SER A 310 9.06 1.10 -15.85
N ALA A 311 8.05 1.04 -14.98
CA ALA A 311 6.67 1.39 -15.31
C ALA A 311 6.55 2.84 -15.79
N LEU A 312 7.15 3.77 -15.06
CA LEU A 312 7.13 5.19 -15.40
C LEU A 312 7.79 5.47 -16.75
N LYS A 313 8.95 4.87 -17.05
CA LYS A 313 9.63 5.04 -18.34
C LYS A 313 8.73 4.65 -19.54
N ILE A 314 7.87 3.66 -19.38
CA ILE A 314 6.93 3.23 -20.42
C ILE A 314 5.73 4.17 -20.48
N LEU A 315 5.10 4.45 -19.33
CA LEU A 315 3.84 5.20 -19.25
C LEU A 315 4.01 6.70 -19.59
N GLN A 316 5.19 7.29 -19.32
CA GLN A 316 5.49 8.69 -19.65
C GLN A 316 5.49 9.00 -21.15
N LYS A 317 5.53 7.99 -22.02
CA LYS A 317 5.34 8.18 -23.47
C LYS A 317 3.91 8.60 -23.85
N SER A 318 2.96 8.42 -22.93
CA SER A 318 1.54 8.69 -23.19
C SER A 318 1.27 10.15 -23.47
N LYS A 319 0.75 10.46 -24.65
CA LYS A 319 0.38 11.82 -25.03
C LYS A 319 -0.80 12.36 -24.19
N ARG A 320 -1.72 11.49 -23.79
CA ARG A 320 -2.90 11.83 -22.97
C ARG A 320 -2.67 11.71 -21.47
N GLY A 321 -1.44 11.34 -21.07
CA GLY A 321 -1.07 11.07 -19.69
C GLY A 321 -1.41 9.63 -19.25
N TYR A 322 -1.14 9.33 -18.00
CA TYR A 322 -1.24 7.98 -17.48
C TYR A 322 -1.85 7.95 -16.07
N LEU A 323 -2.25 6.74 -15.67
CA LEU A 323 -2.59 6.37 -14.31
C LEU A 323 -1.76 5.14 -13.92
N LEU A 324 -1.00 5.26 -12.84
CA LEU A 324 -0.17 4.20 -12.27
C LEU A 324 -0.58 3.96 -10.82
N VAL A 325 -0.81 2.70 -10.45
CA VAL A 325 -0.98 2.26 -9.06
C VAL A 325 0.26 1.48 -8.64
N VAL A 326 0.83 1.80 -7.49
CA VAL A 326 2.02 1.14 -6.93
C VAL A 326 1.69 0.67 -5.53
N GLU A 327 1.85 -0.63 -5.28
CA GLU A 327 1.55 -1.25 -4.00
C GLU A 327 2.80 -1.79 -3.32
N GLY A 328 3.01 -1.37 -2.06
CA GLY A 328 3.93 -2.01 -1.12
C GLY A 328 3.19 -3.03 -0.27
N GLY A 329 2.82 -4.18 -0.87
CA GLY A 329 1.92 -5.14 -0.24
C GLY A 329 2.56 -6.04 0.81
N LEU A 330 3.91 -6.10 0.86
CA LEU A 330 4.61 -6.95 1.83
C LEU A 330 4.71 -6.31 3.23
N ILE A 331 4.33 -5.05 3.40
CA ILE A 331 4.23 -4.40 4.70
C ILE A 331 3.19 -5.15 5.54
N ASP A 332 1.99 -5.36 4.99
CA ASP A 332 0.90 -6.10 5.61
C ASP A 332 1.28 -7.55 5.90
N PHE A 333 1.88 -8.22 4.91
CA PHE A 333 2.30 -9.60 5.04
C PHE A 333 3.33 -9.83 6.16
N ALA A 334 4.22 -8.85 6.39
CA ALA A 334 5.13 -8.85 7.52
C ALA A 334 4.40 -8.61 8.84
N HIS A 335 3.42 -7.72 8.86
CA HIS A 335 2.59 -7.45 10.03
C HIS A 335 1.77 -8.67 10.44
N HIS A 336 1.14 -9.39 9.51
CA HIS A 336 0.39 -10.63 9.80
C HIS A 336 1.22 -11.67 10.55
N ARG A 337 2.54 -11.71 10.32
CA ARG A 337 3.48 -12.59 11.01
C ARG A 337 4.05 -11.99 12.30
N GLY A 338 3.72 -10.75 12.62
CA GLY A 338 4.29 -10.01 13.74
C GLY A 338 5.78 -9.68 13.57
N HIS A 339 6.29 -9.70 12.33
CA HIS A 339 7.70 -9.41 12.02
C HIS A 339 7.90 -7.90 11.81
N ALA A 340 7.92 -7.12 12.90
CA ALA A 340 8.03 -5.67 12.83
C ALA A 340 9.25 -5.21 12.03
N ALA A 341 10.42 -5.84 12.22
CA ALA A 341 11.64 -5.47 11.47
C ALA A 341 11.47 -5.56 9.95
N GLN A 342 10.74 -6.59 9.46
CA GLN A 342 10.41 -6.73 8.04
C GLN A 342 9.43 -5.66 7.59
N ALA A 343 8.35 -5.42 8.33
CA ALA A 343 7.34 -4.41 8.01
C ALA A 343 7.96 -3.01 7.91
N LEU A 344 8.85 -2.64 8.84
CA LEU A 344 9.55 -1.37 8.81
C LEU A 344 10.50 -1.26 7.61
N LEU A 345 11.22 -2.33 7.27
CA LEU A 345 12.09 -2.34 6.09
C LEU A 345 11.26 -2.20 4.79
N GLU A 346 10.17 -2.95 4.64
CA GLU A 346 9.29 -2.84 3.46
C GLU A 346 8.70 -1.43 3.32
N THR A 347 8.33 -0.79 4.43
CA THR A 347 7.87 0.62 4.45
C THR A 347 8.98 1.58 4.00
N VAL A 348 10.22 1.36 4.41
CA VAL A 348 11.37 2.14 3.94
C VAL A 348 11.58 1.94 2.43
N ARG A 349 11.49 0.71 1.91
CA ARG A 349 11.59 0.41 0.47
C ARG A 349 10.44 1.03 -0.34
N PHE A 350 9.25 1.07 0.23
CA PHE A 350 8.13 1.82 -0.34
C PHE A 350 8.44 3.32 -0.43
N SER A 351 9.06 3.90 0.61
CA SER A 351 9.55 5.28 0.59
C SER A 351 10.62 5.51 -0.49
N ASP A 352 11.52 4.55 -0.71
CA ASP A 352 12.56 4.67 -1.74
C ASP A 352 11.93 4.69 -3.15
N ALA A 353 10.92 3.87 -3.43
CA ALA A 353 10.16 3.87 -4.69
C ALA A 353 9.44 5.21 -4.93
N ILE A 354 8.85 5.80 -3.89
CA ILE A 354 8.21 7.13 -3.97
C ILE A 354 9.26 8.19 -4.25
N ASN A 355 10.39 8.18 -3.53
CA ASN A 355 11.48 9.15 -3.74
C ASN A 355 12.06 9.08 -5.15
N ALA A 356 12.26 7.87 -5.71
CA ALA A 356 12.66 7.69 -7.10
C ALA A 356 11.63 8.25 -8.08
N THR A 357 10.34 8.01 -7.83
CA THR A 357 9.23 8.56 -8.63
C THR A 357 9.23 10.07 -8.64
N MET A 358 9.36 10.72 -7.48
CA MET A 358 9.35 12.19 -7.37
C MET A 358 10.45 12.86 -8.17
N LYS A 359 11.59 12.18 -8.37
CA LYS A 359 12.69 12.68 -9.23
C LYS A 359 12.41 12.58 -10.73
N MET A 360 11.39 11.82 -11.14
CA MET A 360 11.08 11.54 -12.54
C MET A 360 9.86 12.28 -13.08
N ILE A 361 9.09 12.93 -12.22
CA ILE A 361 7.79 13.54 -12.58
C ILE A 361 7.80 15.05 -12.41
N ASN A 362 6.84 15.72 -13.09
CA ASN A 362 6.48 17.10 -12.83
C ASN A 362 5.19 17.16 -12.00
N THR A 363 5.26 17.70 -10.80
CA THR A 363 4.13 17.84 -9.87
C THR A 363 3.13 18.92 -10.28
N ASP A 364 3.44 19.79 -11.26
CA ASP A 364 2.46 20.74 -11.80
C ASP A 364 1.35 20.06 -12.58
N GLU A 365 1.62 18.90 -13.18
CA GLU A 365 0.69 18.14 -14.02
C GLU A 365 0.43 16.70 -13.53
N THR A 366 1.12 16.26 -12.46
CA THR A 366 1.00 14.91 -11.91
C THR A 366 0.47 14.96 -10.48
N LEU A 367 -0.72 14.39 -10.25
CA LEU A 367 -1.25 14.15 -8.92
C LEU A 367 -0.63 12.88 -8.35
N VAL A 368 0.07 13.00 -7.23
CA VAL A 368 0.62 11.86 -6.48
C VAL A 368 -0.13 11.75 -5.16
N ILE A 369 -0.59 10.55 -4.87
CA ILE A 369 -1.31 10.18 -3.65
C ILE A 369 -0.55 9.05 -2.98
N VAL A 370 -0.31 9.14 -1.68
CA VAL A 370 0.26 8.07 -0.86
C VAL A 370 -0.69 7.79 0.29
N THR A 371 -1.15 6.57 0.43
CA THR A 371 -2.05 6.16 1.51
C THR A 371 -1.83 4.71 1.90
N SER A 372 -2.55 4.25 2.89
CA SER A 372 -2.74 2.83 3.20
C SER A 372 -4.18 2.44 2.89
N ASP A 373 -4.40 1.16 2.73
CA ASP A 373 -5.73 0.58 2.55
C ASP A 373 -6.43 0.32 3.88
N HIS A 374 -5.70 -0.15 4.90
CA HIS A 374 -6.13 -0.29 6.30
C HIS A 374 -4.94 -0.17 7.26
N THR A 375 -5.21 -0.26 8.57
CA THR A 375 -4.18 -0.31 9.60
C THR A 375 -3.88 -1.76 10.00
N HIS A 376 -2.83 -1.92 10.80
CA HIS A 376 -2.49 -3.19 11.44
C HIS A 376 -2.45 -3.04 12.97
N SER A 377 -2.44 -4.17 13.70
CA SER A 377 -2.53 -4.20 15.17
C SER A 377 -1.21 -3.89 15.89
N MET A 378 -0.15 -3.46 15.19
CA MET A 378 1.11 -3.00 15.78
C MET A 378 0.92 -1.70 16.56
N SER A 379 1.59 -1.58 17.71
CA SER A 379 1.54 -0.39 18.56
C SER A 379 2.88 -0.12 19.26
N PHE A 380 3.06 1.16 19.68
CA PHE A 380 4.17 1.59 20.53
C PHE A 380 3.87 1.37 22.01
N ASN A 381 4.90 0.96 22.78
CA ASN A 381 4.77 0.71 24.22
C ASN A 381 5.84 1.44 25.02
N GLY A 382 5.48 1.84 26.23
CA GLY A 382 6.40 2.42 27.21
C GLY A 382 6.97 3.77 26.83
N TYR A 383 8.02 4.16 27.55
CA TYR A 383 8.71 5.45 27.41
C TYR A 383 10.18 5.21 27.11
N SER A 384 10.46 4.65 25.93
CA SER A 384 11.83 4.46 25.44
C SER A 384 12.51 5.83 25.28
N ASP A 385 13.80 5.89 25.60
CA ASP A 385 14.58 7.11 25.36
C ASP A 385 14.64 7.40 23.88
N ARG A 386 14.61 8.71 23.52
CA ARG A 386 14.80 9.17 22.15
C ARG A 386 16.16 8.71 21.62
N GLY A 387 16.18 8.23 20.39
CA GLY A 387 17.37 7.65 19.75
C GLY A 387 17.63 6.19 20.12
N SER A 388 16.77 5.57 20.95
CA SER A 388 16.82 4.13 21.18
C SER A 388 16.44 3.34 19.93
N ASN A 389 16.92 2.11 19.84
CA ASN A 389 16.50 1.22 18.75
C ASN A 389 15.02 0.90 18.86
N ILE A 390 14.23 1.28 17.86
CA ILE A 390 12.76 1.08 17.83
C ILE A 390 12.34 -0.40 17.94
N LEU A 391 13.20 -1.34 17.53
CA LEU A 391 12.99 -2.77 17.65
C LEU A 391 13.48 -3.33 19.00
N GLY A 392 14.04 -2.49 19.87
CA GLY A 392 14.65 -2.86 21.14
C GLY A 392 13.66 -2.93 22.29
N ILE A 393 14.24 -3.13 23.47
CA ILE A 393 13.55 -3.11 24.75
C ILE A 393 13.20 -1.67 25.11
N ALA A 394 11.91 -1.43 25.45
CA ALA A 394 11.44 -0.15 25.94
C ALA A 394 11.81 0.07 27.42
N GLN A 395 11.31 -0.80 28.29
CA GLN A 395 11.43 -0.69 29.74
C GLN A 395 11.22 -2.06 30.41
N LYS A 396 11.38 -2.09 31.73
CA LYS A 396 10.93 -3.18 32.59
C LYS A 396 9.60 -2.83 33.24
N SER A 397 8.68 -3.77 33.26
CA SER A 397 7.43 -3.60 34.00
C SER A 397 7.71 -3.48 35.50
N LYS A 398 7.06 -2.53 36.15
CA LYS A 398 7.16 -2.34 37.61
C LYS A 398 6.43 -3.42 38.41
N LEU A 399 5.54 -4.19 37.76
CA LEU A 399 4.74 -5.23 38.43
C LEU A 399 5.49 -6.56 38.53
N ASP A 400 6.15 -7.00 37.47
CA ASP A 400 6.80 -8.31 37.39
C ASP A 400 8.31 -8.25 37.13
N GLY A 401 8.85 -7.03 36.88
CA GLY A 401 10.28 -6.83 36.60
C GLY A 401 10.74 -7.31 35.23
N ILE A 402 9.84 -7.88 34.41
CA ILE A 402 10.18 -8.44 33.10
C ILE A 402 10.20 -7.31 32.04
N PRO A 403 11.21 -7.26 31.17
CA PRO A 403 11.26 -6.30 30.07
C PRO A 403 10.11 -6.46 29.09
N TYR A 404 9.88 -5.43 28.27
CA TYR A 404 9.02 -5.47 27.08
C TYR A 404 9.59 -4.61 25.97
N THR A 405 9.27 -4.95 24.72
CA THR A 405 9.74 -4.26 23.53
C THR A 405 8.96 -2.98 23.27
N THR A 406 9.58 -2.03 22.55
CA THR A 406 8.90 -0.79 22.12
C THR A 406 7.73 -1.10 21.19
N LEU A 407 7.85 -2.09 20.31
CA LEU A 407 6.79 -2.52 19.41
C LEU A 407 6.20 -3.86 19.86
N THR A 408 4.87 -3.94 19.89
CA THR A 408 4.10 -5.17 20.10
C THR A 408 2.89 -5.20 19.19
N TYR A 409 2.14 -6.31 19.20
CA TYR A 409 0.88 -6.45 18.47
C TYR A 409 -0.27 -6.74 19.44
N SER A 410 -1.48 -6.27 19.12
CA SER A 410 -2.67 -6.60 19.91
C SER A 410 -3.04 -8.09 19.73
N THR A 411 -2.99 -8.59 18.49
CA THR A 411 -3.21 -9.99 18.13
C THR A 411 -1.97 -10.55 17.43
N GLY A 412 -1.74 -11.85 17.53
CA GLY A 412 -0.60 -12.51 16.86
C GLY A 412 -0.76 -14.01 16.75
N GLY A 413 0.00 -14.62 15.87
CA GLY A 413 0.03 -16.06 15.65
C GLY A 413 0.75 -16.83 16.78
N PRO A 414 0.87 -18.14 16.66
CA PRO A 414 1.47 -19.00 17.69
C PRO A 414 2.91 -18.62 18.07
N ASN A 415 3.65 -17.97 17.18
CA ASN A 415 5.02 -17.51 17.42
C ASN A 415 5.11 -16.15 18.13
N ASN A 416 3.97 -15.46 18.33
CA ASN A 416 3.92 -14.14 18.96
C ASN A 416 3.57 -14.19 20.45
N GLN A 417 3.82 -15.32 21.12
CA GLN A 417 3.42 -15.53 22.51
C GLN A 417 4.11 -14.54 23.45
N ALA A 418 3.32 -13.81 24.23
CA ALA A 418 3.81 -12.97 25.31
C ALA A 418 3.89 -13.71 26.67
N TYR A 419 3.27 -14.88 26.79
CA TYR A 419 3.17 -15.65 28.03
C TYR A 419 3.49 -17.12 27.80
N THR A 420 4.03 -17.76 28.83
CA THR A 420 4.21 -19.21 28.91
C THR A 420 3.65 -19.74 30.23
N LEU A 421 3.37 -21.04 30.31
CA LEU A 421 2.93 -21.68 31.54
C LEU A 421 4.16 -22.21 32.30
N MET A 422 4.32 -21.78 33.54
CA MET A 422 5.33 -22.30 34.48
C MET A 422 4.65 -22.64 35.80
N ASN A 423 4.74 -23.90 36.23
CA ASN A 423 4.14 -24.39 37.49
C ASN A 423 2.65 -24.03 37.62
N ASN A 424 1.85 -24.23 36.56
CA ASN A 424 0.43 -23.87 36.47
C ASN A 424 0.12 -22.35 36.58
N SER A 425 1.13 -21.50 36.49
CA SER A 425 0.97 -20.05 36.46
C SER A 425 1.37 -19.48 35.11
N SER A 426 0.63 -18.50 34.63
CA SER A 426 0.99 -17.76 33.40
C SER A 426 2.10 -16.76 33.72
N VAL A 427 3.23 -16.88 33.06
CA VAL A 427 4.40 -16.00 33.22
C VAL A 427 4.73 -15.34 31.93
N ARG A 428 4.99 -14.02 31.97
CA ARG A 428 5.40 -13.27 30.78
C ARG A 428 6.77 -13.76 30.28
N ILE A 429 6.91 -13.91 28.96
CA ILE A 429 8.18 -14.24 28.32
C ILE A 429 9.07 -12.99 28.31
N ASP A 430 10.33 -13.15 28.71
CA ASP A 430 11.32 -12.06 28.72
C ASP A 430 11.95 -11.87 27.33
N PRO A 431 11.59 -10.81 26.57
CA PRO A 431 12.11 -10.59 25.22
C PRO A 431 13.59 -10.19 25.20
N SER A 432 14.19 -9.79 26.33
CA SER A 432 15.62 -9.45 26.39
C SER A 432 16.55 -10.66 26.23
N LYS A 433 16.00 -11.87 26.27
CA LYS A 433 16.73 -13.12 26.03
C LYS A 433 16.84 -13.49 24.57
N GLU A 434 16.20 -12.72 23.69
CA GLU A 434 16.18 -12.94 22.26
C GLU A 434 16.73 -11.73 21.49
N ASN A 435 17.08 -11.93 20.22
CA ASN A 435 17.45 -10.82 19.34
C ASN A 435 16.18 -10.19 18.74
N THR A 436 15.60 -9.23 19.46
CA THR A 436 14.39 -8.52 19.05
C THR A 436 14.55 -7.70 17.75
N THR A 437 15.80 -7.47 17.31
CA THR A 437 16.09 -6.73 16.08
C THR A 437 16.21 -7.62 14.85
N SER A 438 16.13 -8.94 15.02
CA SER A 438 16.18 -9.89 13.90
C SER A 438 14.97 -9.74 12.98
N PHE A 439 15.19 -9.90 11.69
CA PHE A 439 14.09 -9.96 10.70
C PHE A 439 13.15 -11.16 10.91
N THR A 440 13.60 -12.20 11.59
CA THR A 440 12.79 -13.39 11.89
C THR A 440 12.18 -13.38 13.29
N TYR A 441 12.43 -12.34 14.09
CA TYR A 441 11.82 -12.20 15.40
C TYR A 441 10.33 -11.87 15.26
N SER A 442 9.47 -12.64 15.93
CA SER A 442 8.05 -12.35 16.03
C SER A 442 7.79 -11.54 17.29
N GLN A 443 7.33 -10.30 17.12
CA GLN A 443 6.99 -9.42 18.24
C GLN A 443 5.88 -10.03 19.09
N GLN A 444 5.94 -9.81 20.40
CA GLN A 444 4.95 -10.31 21.33
C GLN A 444 3.56 -9.72 21.05
N ALA A 445 2.52 -10.54 21.20
CA ALA A 445 1.13 -10.15 21.08
C ALA A 445 0.35 -10.47 22.36
N THR A 446 -0.66 -9.64 22.67
CA THR A 446 -1.50 -9.81 23.85
C THR A 446 -2.48 -10.97 23.68
N ILE A 447 -3.10 -11.06 22.50
CA ILE A 447 -4.08 -12.09 22.16
C ILE A 447 -3.47 -13.01 21.12
N ILE A 448 -3.40 -14.31 21.41
CA ILE A 448 -2.91 -15.31 20.47
C ILE A 448 -4.07 -15.80 19.60
N SER A 449 -3.86 -15.73 18.29
CA SER A 449 -4.77 -16.16 17.25
C SER A 449 -4.01 -16.99 16.20
N ASP A 450 -4.53 -17.12 15.00
CA ASP A 450 -3.84 -17.74 13.87
C ASP A 450 -2.76 -16.81 13.27
N GLU A 451 -3.00 -15.47 13.34
CA GLU A 451 -2.06 -14.43 12.86
C GLU A 451 -2.28 -13.11 13.61
N ALA A 452 -1.47 -12.10 13.32
CA ALA A 452 -1.74 -10.73 13.70
C ALA A 452 -2.75 -10.15 12.71
N TYR A 453 -3.93 -9.76 13.22
CA TYR A 453 -5.02 -9.22 12.40
C TYR A 453 -4.80 -7.74 12.03
N HIS A 454 -5.57 -7.28 11.05
CA HIS A 454 -5.67 -5.87 10.72
C HIS A 454 -6.16 -5.05 11.93
N GLY A 455 -5.89 -3.77 11.90
CA GLY A 455 -6.46 -2.78 12.82
C GLY A 455 -7.69 -2.11 12.20
N GLY A 456 -8.61 -1.67 13.06
CA GLY A 456 -9.81 -0.91 12.66
C GLY A 456 -9.61 0.61 12.65
N GLY A 457 -8.37 1.09 12.75
CA GLY A 457 -8.05 2.52 12.79
C GLY A 457 -8.16 3.19 11.42
N ASP A 458 -8.26 4.52 11.44
CA ASP A 458 -8.19 5.34 10.24
C ASP A 458 -6.74 5.38 9.70
N VAL A 459 -6.59 5.61 8.40
CA VAL A 459 -5.29 5.78 7.76
C VAL A 459 -5.08 7.21 7.28
N THR A 460 -3.83 7.61 7.11
CA THR A 460 -3.48 8.90 6.55
C THR A 460 -3.43 8.83 5.02
N VAL A 461 -3.79 9.94 4.38
CA VAL A 461 -3.56 10.19 2.95
C VAL A 461 -2.70 11.41 2.79
N TYR A 462 -1.61 11.28 2.05
CA TYR A 462 -0.69 12.36 1.69
C TYR A 462 -0.80 12.62 0.21
N ALA A 463 -0.79 13.90 -0.19
CA ALA A 463 -0.94 14.23 -1.61
C ALA A 463 -0.12 15.47 -2.01
N ILE A 464 0.33 15.47 -3.26
CA ILE A 464 0.98 16.60 -3.93
C ILE A 464 0.52 16.67 -5.39
N GLY A 465 0.48 17.87 -5.96
CA GLY A 465 0.11 18.10 -7.35
C GLY A 465 -1.30 18.63 -7.53
N PRO A 466 -1.88 18.49 -8.74
CA PRO A 466 -3.18 19.05 -9.07
C PRO A 466 -4.31 18.56 -8.16
N PHE A 467 -5.02 19.52 -7.53
CA PHE A 467 -6.13 19.27 -6.62
C PHE A 467 -5.80 18.45 -5.36
N ALA A 468 -4.53 18.31 -5.00
CA ALA A 468 -4.09 17.57 -3.82
C ALA A 468 -4.70 18.13 -2.52
N HIS A 469 -4.99 19.44 -2.45
CA HIS A 469 -5.64 20.09 -1.31
C HIS A 469 -7.05 19.55 -0.99
N LEU A 470 -7.70 18.86 -1.93
CA LEU A 470 -9.01 18.24 -1.69
C LEU A 470 -8.94 17.06 -0.71
N PHE A 471 -7.75 16.56 -0.39
CA PHE A 471 -7.58 15.51 0.61
C PHE A 471 -7.54 16.03 2.06
N HIS A 472 -7.54 17.34 2.29
CA HIS A 472 -7.62 17.88 3.65
C HIS A 472 -8.88 17.41 4.36
N SER A 473 -8.79 17.19 5.68
CA SER A 473 -9.89 16.78 6.57
C SER A 473 -10.06 15.24 6.67
N VAL A 474 -11.19 14.79 7.20
CA VAL A 474 -11.53 13.38 7.42
C VAL A 474 -12.58 12.97 6.39
N HIS A 475 -12.28 11.92 5.65
CA HIS A 475 -13.13 11.44 4.55
C HIS A 475 -13.43 9.94 4.66
N GLU A 476 -14.46 9.51 3.95
CA GLU A 476 -14.64 8.10 3.62
C GLU A 476 -13.54 7.67 2.62
N GLN A 477 -13.02 6.46 2.74
CA GLN A 477 -11.97 5.96 1.84
C GLN A 477 -12.40 5.99 0.36
N SER A 478 -13.69 5.78 0.09
CA SER A 478 -14.28 5.88 -1.26
C SER A 478 -14.18 7.28 -1.90
N TYR A 479 -13.88 8.31 -1.12
CA TYR A 479 -13.68 9.67 -1.62
C TYR A 479 -12.45 9.80 -2.53
N VAL A 480 -11.41 8.99 -2.30
CA VAL A 480 -10.15 9.03 -3.06
C VAL A 480 -10.39 8.89 -4.57
N ALA A 481 -11.16 7.89 -5.00
CA ALA A 481 -11.50 7.71 -6.41
C ALA A 481 -12.20 8.94 -7.01
N ARG A 482 -13.03 9.64 -6.23
CA ARG A 482 -13.75 10.85 -6.70
C ARG A 482 -12.81 12.02 -6.90
N VAL A 483 -11.85 12.24 -6.00
CA VAL A 483 -10.82 13.27 -6.18
C VAL A 483 -9.97 12.97 -7.41
N ILE A 484 -9.54 11.72 -7.61
CA ILE A 484 -8.79 11.28 -8.79
C ILE A 484 -9.58 11.57 -10.07
N ALA A 485 -10.85 11.16 -10.11
CA ALA A 485 -11.72 11.38 -11.27
C ALA A 485 -11.91 12.87 -11.57
N TYR A 486 -12.11 13.70 -10.54
CA TYR A 486 -12.25 15.14 -10.66
C TYR A 486 -10.97 15.81 -11.19
N ALA A 487 -9.84 15.56 -10.54
CA ALA A 487 -8.55 16.16 -10.87
C ALA A 487 -8.10 15.80 -12.30
N ALA A 488 -8.29 14.56 -12.72
CA ALA A 488 -7.90 14.06 -14.04
C ALA A 488 -8.98 14.23 -15.12
N LYS A 489 -10.16 14.75 -14.77
CA LYS A 489 -11.35 14.87 -15.66
C LYS A 489 -11.75 13.50 -16.25
N MET A 490 -11.72 12.48 -15.44
CA MET A 490 -12.24 11.15 -15.78
C MET A 490 -13.72 11.10 -15.36
N LYS A 491 -14.57 10.47 -16.19
CA LYS A 491 -15.99 10.32 -15.88
C LYS A 491 -16.24 8.89 -15.42
N PRO A 492 -16.60 8.66 -14.14
CA PRO A 492 -17.17 7.39 -13.72
C PRO A 492 -18.41 7.09 -14.59
N LYS A 493 -18.64 5.83 -14.96
CA LYS A 493 -19.90 5.42 -15.57
C LYS A 493 -21.03 5.92 -14.68
N ALA A 494 -22.02 6.60 -15.26
CA ALA A 494 -23.25 6.89 -14.53
C ALA A 494 -23.90 5.54 -14.20
N TYR A 495 -23.99 5.19 -12.92
CA TYR A 495 -24.84 4.09 -12.49
C TYR A 495 -26.23 4.39 -13.01
N GLY A 496 -26.84 3.42 -13.73
CA GLY A 496 -28.07 3.58 -14.47
C GLY A 496 -29.09 4.39 -13.69
N ASN A 497 -29.86 5.19 -14.41
CA ASN A 497 -30.97 5.97 -13.89
C ASN A 497 -31.95 5.06 -13.14
N SER A 498 -31.63 4.66 -11.91
CA SER A 498 -32.67 4.42 -10.94
C SER A 498 -33.30 5.80 -10.71
N SER A 499 -34.49 5.99 -11.25
CA SER A 499 -35.36 7.12 -11.03
C SER A 499 -35.63 7.34 -9.55
N GLY A 500 -34.71 7.94 -8.89
CA GLY A 500 -34.62 8.31 -7.51
C GLY A 500 -33.48 9.30 -7.38
N ARG A 501 -33.67 10.50 -7.96
CA ARG A 501 -33.00 11.66 -7.40
C ARG A 501 -33.46 11.76 -5.96
N GLY A 502 -32.70 11.15 -5.04
CA GLY A 502 -32.58 11.72 -3.74
C GLY A 502 -31.92 13.07 -3.95
N GLU A 503 -32.70 14.09 -4.27
CA GLU A 503 -32.33 15.46 -3.96
C GLU A 503 -32.09 15.44 -2.47
N TYR A 504 -30.81 15.33 -2.06
CA TYR A 504 -30.43 15.80 -0.75
C TYR A 504 -30.70 17.31 -0.81
N SER A 505 -31.98 17.63 -0.55
CA SER A 505 -32.42 18.99 -0.38
C SER A 505 -31.55 19.58 0.71
N THR A 506 -30.79 20.60 0.36
CA THR A 506 -30.08 21.46 1.30
C THR A 506 -31.01 22.03 2.39
N SER A 507 -32.31 21.81 2.30
CA SER A 507 -33.35 22.17 3.24
C SER A 507 -33.30 21.34 4.56
N ILE A 508 -32.74 20.13 4.58
CA ILE A 508 -32.69 19.30 5.81
C ILE A 508 -31.58 19.76 6.76
N VAL A 509 -30.50 20.30 6.26
CA VAL A 509 -29.41 20.82 7.11
C VAL A 509 -29.79 22.12 7.79
N PHE A 510 -30.62 22.96 7.15
CA PHE A 510 -31.15 24.19 7.78
C PHE A 510 -32.25 23.93 8.80
N SER A 511 -33.02 22.85 8.69
CA SER A 511 -34.11 22.55 9.63
C SER A 511 -33.62 22.05 10.99
N LEU A 512 -32.48 21.37 11.06
CA LEU A 512 -31.89 20.90 12.33
C LEU A 512 -31.20 22.03 13.11
N TYR A 513 -30.66 23.03 12.45
CA TYR A 513 -30.11 24.21 13.13
C TYR A 513 -31.18 25.17 13.65
N PHE A 514 -32.36 25.24 13.02
CA PHE A 514 -33.46 26.08 13.46
C PHE A 514 -34.24 25.51 14.65
N CYS A 515 -34.35 24.18 14.80
CA CYS A 515 -34.97 23.53 15.95
C CYS A 515 -34.13 23.63 17.24
N THR A 516 -32.80 23.67 17.15
CA THR A 516 -31.93 23.87 18.30
C THR A 516 -31.96 25.33 18.81
N PHE A 517 -32.15 26.29 17.93
CA PHE A 517 -32.23 27.72 18.31
C PHE A 517 -33.59 28.11 18.95
N LEU A 518 -34.68 27.44 18.60
CA LEU A 518 -36.01 27.67 19.19
C LEU A 518 -36.19 27.02 20.58
N LEU A 519 -35.45 25.95 20.88
CA LEU A 519 -35.52 25.28 22.21
C LEU A 519 -34.67 25.99 23.26
N THR A 520 -33.69 26.81 22.89
CA THR A 520 -32.92 27.61 23.85
C THR A 520 -33.53 28.96 24.20
N SER A 521 -34.55 29.46 23.44
CA SER A 521 -35.26 30.69 23.73
C SER A 521 -36.52 30.53 24.57
N LEU A 522 -36.90 29.30 24.98
CA LEU A 522 -38.08 29.01 25.82
C LEU A 522 -37.70 28.60 27.24
N CYS A 523 -36.41 28.65 27.61
CA CYS A 523 -35.92 28.39 28.97
C CYS A 523 -35.13 29.58 29.56
N GLN A 524 -35.56 30.82 29.30
CA GLN A 524 -35.23 32.00 30.08
C GLN A 524 -36.48 32.67 30.58
#